data_79f5d3f5e1e463189ee4fc8e85cb83cb
#
_entry.id   79f5d3f5e1e463189ee4fc8e85cb83cb
#
_cell.length_a   1.000
_cell.length_b   1.000
_cell.length_c   1.000
_cell.angle_alpha   90.00
_cell.angle_beta   90.00
_cell.angle_gamma   90.00
#
_symmetry.space_group_name_H-M   'P 1'
#
loop_
_entity.id
_entity.type
_entity.pdbx_description
1 polymer ?
#
loop_
_entity_poly.entity_id
_entity_poly.type
_entity_poly.pdbx_seq_one_letter_code
_entity_poly.pdbx_strand_id
1 'polypeptide(L)'
;MLAYYVVKFFSWIMCVAPKCLRNLTAAILGGIAVVATPKWRMQMAAANIQECLGVDKARAQQIAEKSLRRFGRMVVEVMRFPLLNKDNITKLVNVEGLEYLEEAYKQNKGVIIATGHFGNWELLGATIALHGYPMLSITRKQNNKYLSLIHI
;
A
#
# COMPACT_ATOMS: atom_id res chain seq x y z
N MET A 1 0.17 21.12 10.35
CA MET A 1 1.43 20.83 11.05
C MET A 1 1.33 19.66 12.03
N LEU A 2 0.41 19.66 13.01
CA LEU A 2 0.30 18.59 14.03
C LEU A 2 0.18 17.19 13.40
N ALA A 3 -0.72 17.00 12.41
CA ALA A 3 -0.91 15.70 11.75
C ALA A 3 0.39 15.15 11.11
N TYR A 4 1.22 15.99 10.53
CA TYR A 4 2.51 15.61 9.97
C TYR A 4 3.47 15.05 11.04
N TYR A 5 3.62 15.74 12.16
CA TYR A 5 4.47 15.27 13.25
C TYR A 5 3.94 14.00 13.90
N VAL A 6 2.62 13.87 14.03
CA VAL A 6 1.98 12.66 14.52
C VAL A 6 2.31 11.47 13.61
N VAL A 7 2.13 11.61 12.29
CA VAL A 7 2.46 10.54 11.34
C VAL A 7 3.94 10.21 11.37
N LYS A 8 4.83 11.21 11.40
CA LYS A 8 6.29 10.98 11.53
C LYS A 8 6.67 10.26 12.83
N PHE A 9 6.05 10.62 13.93
CA PHE A 9 6.28 9.97 15.21
C PHE A 9 5.87 8.49 15.18
N PHE A 10 4.67 8.18 14.67
CA PHE A 10 4.24 6.80 14.49
C PHE A 10 5.10 6.03 13.49
N SER A 11 5.52 6.66 12.40
CA SER A 11 6.46 6.08 11.45
C SER A 11 7.78 5.70 12.14
N TRP A 12 8.34 6.60 12.93
CA TRP A 12 9.56 6.34 13.70
C TRP A 12 9.37 5.15 14.66
N ILE A 13 8.25 5.10 15.41
CA ILE A 13 7.94 3.96 16.28
C ILE A 13 7.91 2.67 15.48
N MET A 14 7.22 2.64 14.32
CA MET A 14 7.13 1.43 13.50
C MET A 14 8.47 1.02 12.89
N CYS A 15 9.39 1.94 12.70
CA CYS A 15 10.75 1.63 12.24
C CYS A 15 11.56 0.87 13.31
N VAL A 16 11.44 1.26 14.58
CA VAL A 16 12.23 0.67 15.68
C VAL A 16 11.51 -0.47 16.42
N ALA A 17 10.19 -0.59 16.25
CA ALA A 17 9.37 -1.56 16.95
C ALA A 17 9.77 -3.01 16.62
N PRO A 18 9.72 -3.95 17.57
CA PRO A 18 9.88 -5.37 17.31
C PRO A 18 8.71 -5.94 16.48
N LYS A 19 8.96 -7.07 15.80
CA LYS A 19 7.99 -7.68 14.88
C LYS A 19 6.63 -7.98 15.54
N CYS A 20 6.62 -8.40 16.80
CA CYS A 20 5.38 -8.66 17.55
C CYS A 20 4.51 -7.41 17.69
N LEU A 21 5.10 -6.28 18.04
CA LEU A 21 4.38 -5.00 18.18
C LEU A 21 3.85 -4.50 16.83
N ARG A 22 4.66 -4.61 15.77
CA ARG A 22 4.23 -4.26 14.40
C ARG A 22 3.04 -5.10 13.94
N ASN A 23 3.08 -6.41 14.19
CA ASN A 23 1.98 -7.31 13.85
C ASN A 23 0.71 -7.00 14.67
N LEU A 24 0.86 -6.70 15.95
CA LEU A 24 -0.25 -6.27 16.80
C LEU A 24 -0.88 -4.97 16.29
N THR A 25 -0.05 -3.96 15.99
CA THR A 25 -0.52 -2.69 15.43
C THR A 25 -1.26 -2.91 14.09
N ALA A 26 -0.71 -3.75 13.21
CA ALA A 26 -1.35 -4.09 11.94
C ALA A 26 -2.71 -4.78 12.14
N ALA A 27 -2.81 -5.70 13.11
CA ALA A 27 -4.06 -6.38 13.44
C ALA A 27 -5.11 -5.41 14.00
N ILE A 28 -4.71 -4.49 14.89
CA ILE A 28 -5.58 -3.45 15.46
C ILE A 28 -6.09 -2.52 14.34
N LEU A 29 -5.20 -1.99 13.50
CA LEU A 29 -5.58 -1.10 12.40
C LEU A 29 -6.51 -1.81 11.40
N GLY A 30 -6.23 -3.06 11.07
CA GLY A 30 -7.10 -3.89 10.23
C GLY A 30 -8.47 -4.14 10.86
N GLY A 31 -8.52 -4.40 12.17
CA GLY A 31 -9.77 -4.52 12.92
C GLY A 31 -10.59 -3.22 12.92
N ILE A 32 -9.93 -2.08 13.16
CA ILE A 32 -10.55 -0.76 13.10
C ILE A 32 -11.10 -0.50 11.69
N ALA A 33 -10.36 -0.82 10.63
CA ALA A 33 -10.81 -0.64 9.26
C ALA A 33 -12.10 -1.41 8.96
N VAL A 34 -12.24 -2.64 9.47
CA VAL A 34 -13.46 -3.44 9.31
C VAL A 34 -14.63 -2.80 10.04
N VAL A 35 -14.44 -2.41 11.32
CA VAL A 35 -15.51 -1.83 12.15
C VAL A 35 -15.93 -0.44 11.66
N ALA A 36 -14.96 0.38 11.24
CA ALA A 36 -15.20 1.73 10.72
C ALA A 36 -15.80 1.76 9.32
N THR A 37 -15.73 0.65 8.57
CA THR A 37 -16.30 0.59 7.22
C THR A 37 -17.83 0.52 7.29
N PRO A 38 -18.56 1.47 6.68
CA PRO A 38 -20.01 1.45 6.64
C PRO A 38 -20.56 0.16 6.03
N LYS A 39 -21.64 -0.37 6.58
CA LYS A 39 -22.26 -1.64 6.12
C LYS A 39 -22.56 -1.65 4.62
N TRP A 40 -23.04 -0.53 4.07
CA TRP A 40 -23.35 -0.44 2.65
C TRP A 40 -22.10 -0.59 1.75
N ARG A 41 -20.94 -0.09 2.20
CA ARG A 41 -19.67 -0.26 1.46
C ARG A 41 -19.22 -1.71 1.50
N MET A 42 -19.35 -2.38 2.64
CA MET A 42 -19.04 -3.80 2.77
C MET A 42 -19.96 -4.65 1.88
N GLN A 43 -21.26 -4.33 1.84
CA GLN A 43 -22.21 -5.01 0.98
C GLN A 43 -21.92 -4.80 -0.52
N MET A 44 -21.59 -3.58 -0.91
CA MET A 44 -21.17 -3.26 -2.27
C MET A 44 -19.91 -4.02 -2.68
N ALA A 45 -18.90 -4.05 -1.81
CA ALA A 45 -17.67 -4.80 -2.05
C ALA A 45 -17.96 -6.31 -2.20
N ALA A 46 -18.79 -6.87 -1.32
CA ALA A 46 -19.18 -8.27 -1.40
C ALA A 46 -19.97 -8.59 -2.69
N ALA A 47 -20.87 -7.70 -3.11
CA ALA A 47 -21.62 -7.89 -4.35
C ALA A 47 -20.69 -7.90 -5.59
N ASN A 48 -19.76 -6.95 -5.67
CA ASN A 48 -18.77 -6.91 -6.74
C ASN A 48 -17.89 -8.18 -6.76
N ILE A 49 -17.50 -8.67 -5.58
CA ILE A 49 -16.71 -9.91 -5.46
C ILE A 49 -17.50 -11.11 -5.93
N GLN A 50 -18.79 -11.19 -5.58
CA GLN A 50 -19.67 -12.27 -6.07
C GLN A 50 -19.77 -12.26 -7.60
N GLU A 51 -20.00 -11.10 -8.17
CA GLU A 51 -20.13 -10.94 -9.63
C GLU A 51 -18.84 -11.30 -10.36
N CYS A 52 -17.68 -10.79 -9.88
CA CYS A 52 -16.40 -10.99 -10.56
C CYS A 52 -15.81 -12.40 -10.35
N LEU A 53 -16.03 -13.04 -9.19
CA LEU A 53 -15.40 -14.31 -8.85
C LEU A 53 -16.37 -15.51 -8.88
N GLY A 54 -17.66 -15.29 -9.06
CA GLY A 54 -18.66 -16.37 -9.08
C GLY A 54 -18.79 -17.10 -7.73
N VAL A 55 -18.44 -16.46 -6.60
CA VAL A 55 -18.50 -17.07 -5.27
C VAL A 55 -19.81 -16.73 -4.56
N ASP A 56 -20.19 -17.53 -3.56
CA ASP A 56 -21.36 -17.25 -2.74
C ASP A 56 -21.19 -15.99 -1.87
N LYS A 57 -22.31 -15.48 -1.34
CA LYS A 57 -22.34 -14.26 -0.53
C LYS A 57 -21.45 -14.34 0.72
N ALA A 58 -21.43 -15.48 1.40
CA ALA A 58 -20.65 -15.66 2.63
C ALA A 58 -19.15 -15.62 2.33
N ARG A 59 -18.74 -16.26 1.24
CA ARG A 59 -17.35 -16.25 0.77
C ARG A 59 -16.93 -14.86 0.32
N ALA A 60 -17.76 -14.16 -0.43
CA ALA A 60 -17.52 -12.79 -0.87
C ALA A 60 -17.31 -11.84 0.33
N GLN A 61 -18.15 -11.96 1.34
CA GLN A 61 -18.02 -11.16 2.57
C GLN A 61 -16.72 -11.47 3.32
N GLN A 62 -16.34 -12.74 3.44
CA GLN A 62 -15.04 -13.12 4.02
C GLN A 62 -13.85 -12.54 3.26
N ILE A 63 -13.91 -12.51 1.93
CA ILE A 63 -12.86 -11.92 1.10
C ILE A 63 -12.77 -10.41 1.35
N ALA A 64 -13.91 -9.70 1.37
CA ALA A 64 -13.96 -8.26 1.65
C ALA A 64 -13.37 -7.93 3.03
N GLU A 65 -13.77 -8.65 4.08
CA GLU A 65 -13.22 -8.46 5.43
C GLU A 65 -11.71 -8.74 5.49
N LYS A 66 -11.25 -9.83 4.88
CA LYS A 66 -9.82 -10.16 4.84
C LYS A 66 -9.01 -9.09 4.12
N SER A 67 -9.56 -8.50 3.06
CA SER A 67 -8.93 -7.39 2.35
C SER A 67 -8.74 -6.18 3.27
N LEU A 68 -9.79 -5.77 4.00
CA LEU A 68 -9.70 -4.66 4.97
C LEU A 68 -8.72 -4.95 6.11
N ARG A 69 -8.70 -6.17 6.62
CA ARG A 69 -7.73 -6.56 7.66
C ARG A 69 -6.29 -6.45 7.17
N ARG A 70 -6.03 -6.82 5.92
CA ARG A 70 -4.69 -6.71 5.29
C ARG A 70 -4.26 -5.26 5.09
N PHE A 71 -5.20 -4.34 4.92
CA PHE A 71 -4.91 -2.92 4.82
C PHE A 71 -4.14 -2.39 6.04
N GLY A 72 -4.47 -2.86 7.25
CA GLY A 72 -3.70 -2.52 8.46
C GLY A 72 -2.22 -2.90 8.37
N ARG A 73 -1.91 -4.05 7.75
CA ARG A 73 -0.52 -4.45 7.49
C ARG A 73 0.17 -3.52 6.48
N MET A 74 -0.52 -3.20 5.40
CA MET A 74 -0.01 -2.26 4.40
C MET A 74 0.35 -0.90 5.03
N VAL A 75 -0.50 -0.36 5.90
CA VAL A 75 -0.25 0.89 6.60
C VAL A 75 1.04 0.81 7.44
N VAL A 76 1.24 -0.27 8.21
CA VAL A 76 2.46 -0.47 9.00
C VAL A 76 3.70 -0.60 8.10
N GLU A 77 3.59 -1.27 6.96
CA GLU A 77 4.70 -1.38 5.99
C GLU A 77 5.05 -0.03 5.39
N VAL A 78 4.05 0.78 4.99
CA VAL A 78 4.27 2.15 4.47
C VAL A 78 4.91 3.06 5.52
N MET A 79 4.51 2.97 6.80
CA MET A 79 5.15 3.71 7.88
C MET A 79 6.64 3.39 8.04
N ARG A 80 7.11 2.26 7.52
CA ARG A 80 8.50 1.80 7.57
C ARG A 80 9.30 2.11 6.32
N PHE A 81 8.74 2.82 5.36
CA PHE A 81 9.46 3.24 4.13
C PHE A 81 10.76 4.01 4.38
N PRO A 82 10.92 4.82 5.45
CA PRO A 82 12.21 5.43 5.75
C PRO A 82 13.39 4.44 5.95
N LEU A 83 13.11 3.16 6.16
CA LEU A 83 14.12 2.10 6.25
C LEU A 83 14.51 1.51 4.88
N LEU A 84 13.73 1.80 3.82
CA LEU A 84 13.98 1.25 2.50
C LEU A 84 15.13 2.01 1.83
N ASN A 85 16.03 1.26 1.21
CA ASN A 85 17.12 1.79 0.40
C ASN A 85 17.47 0.80 -0.72
N LYS A 86 18.40 1.19 -1.60
CA LYS A 86 18.82 0.38 -2.74
C LYS A 86 19.44 -0.96 -2.31
N ASP A 87 20.10 -1.02 -1.15
CA ASP A 87 20.84 -2.21 -0.71
C ASP A 87 19.93 -3.27 -0.09
N ASN A 88 18.76 -2.86 0.42
CA ASN A 88 17.85 -3.75 1.11
C ASN A 88 16.56 -4.09 0.35
N ILE A 89 16.18 -3.28 -0.63
CA ILE A 89 14.91 -3.48 -1.35
C ILE A 89 14.87 -4.85 -2.06
N THR A 90 15.95 -5.27 -2.68
CA THR A 90 16.06 -6.56 -3.39
C THR A 90 15.98 -7.77 -2.45
N LYS A 91 16.30 -7.59 -1.17
CA LYS A 91 16.16 -8.63 -0.13
C LYS A 91 14.74 -8.71 0.43
N LEU A 92 13.98 -7.62 0.31
CA LEU A 92 12.63 -7.49 0.87
C LEU A 92 11.54 -7.77 -0.15
N VAL A 93 11.82 -7.47 -1.42
CA VAL A 93 10.86 -7.58 -2.52
C VAL A 93 11.50 -8.37 -3.66
N ASN A 94 10.86 -9.47 -4.04
CA ASN A 94 11.19 -10.18 -5.28
C ASN A 94 10.39 -9.54 -6.41
N VAL A 95 11.07 -9.02 -7.44
CA VAL A 95 10.45 -8.38 -8.60
C VAL A 95 10.50 -9.36 -9.77
N GLU A 96 9.33 -9.76 -10.24
CA GLU A 96 9.18 -10.54 -11.46
C GLU A 96 8.82 -9.59 -12.61
N GLY A 97 9.45 -9.77 -13.78
CA GLY A 97 9.17 -8.96 -14.97
C GLY A 97 9.88 -7.60 -14.99
N LEU A 98 10.91 -7.39 -14.17
CA LEU A 98 11.70 -6.15 -14.20
C LEU A 98 12.35 -5.91 -15.56
N GLU A 99 12.69 -6.98 -16.28
CA GLU A 99 13.24 -6.96 -17.62
C GLU A 99 12.34 -6.25 -18.64
N TYR A 100 11.02 -6.37 -18.51
CA TYR A 100 10.07 -5.65 -19.38
C TYR A 100 10.11 -4.15 -19.15
N LEU A 101 10.28 -3.72 -17.90
CA LEU A 101 10.44 -2.31 -17.57
C LEU A 101 11.77 -1.78 -18.13
N GLU A 102 12.85 -2.54 -17.97
CA GLU A 102 14.17 -2.18 -18.50
C GLU A 102 14.15 -2.01 -20.04
N GLU A 103 13.54 -2.96 -20.74
CA GLU A 103 13.42 -2.93 -22.20
C GLU A 103 12.59 -1.72 -22.65
N ALA A 104 11.46 -1.47 -22.00
CA ALA A 104 10.61 -0.31 -22.31
C ALA A 104 11.34 1.02 -22.02
N TYR A 105 12.07 1.10 -20.90
CA TYR A 105 12.80 2.30 -20.51
C TYR A 105 13.95 2.64 -21.47
N LYS A 106 14.67 1.65 -21.99
CA LYS A 106 15.75 1.82 -22.98
C LYS A 106 15.28 2.48 -24.29
N GLN A 107 13.99 2.44 -24.59
CA GLN A 107 13.45 3.10 -25.80
C GLN A 107 13.40 4.63 -25.71
N ASN A 108 13.64 5.23 -24.53
CA ASN A 108 13.61 6.68 -24.28
C ASN A 108 12.30 7.40 -24.70
N LYS A 109 11.19 6.67 -24.73
CA LYS A 109 9.85 7.20 -25.07
C LYS A 109 8.96 7.48 -23.85
N GLY A 110 9.50 7.24 -22.66
CA GLY A 110 8.72 7.18 -21.43
C GLY A 110 7.97 5.86 -21.29
N VAL A 111 7.62 5.51 -20.04
CA VAL A 111 6.90 4.27 -19.72
C VAL A 111 5.70 4.60 -18.85
N ILE A 112 4.54 4.11 -19.23
CA ILE A 112 3.34 4.19 -18.41
C ILE A 112 3.14 2.86 -17.73
N ILE A 113 3.19 2.87 -16.38
CA ILE A 113 2.91 1.69 -15.56
C ILE A 113 1.45 1.76 -15.13
N ALA A 114 0.63 0.84 -15.64
CA ALA A 114 -0.75 0.67 -15.21
C ALA A 114 -0.80 -0.32 -14.05
N THR A 115 -1.36 0.09 -12.92
CA THR A 115 -1.52 -0.76 -11.75
C THR A 115 -2.87 -0.50 -11.07
N GLY A 116 -3.33 -1.45 -10.26
CA GLY A 116 -4.51 -1.30 -9.43
C GLY A 116 -4.16 -1.17 -7.96
N HIS A 117 -5.15 -0.80 -7.14
CA HIS A 117 -5.04 -0.82 -5.68
C HIS A 117 -5.07 -2.28 -5.17
N PHE A 118 -4.02 -3.02 -5.48
CA PHE A 118 -3.87 -4.43 -5.16
C PHE A 118 -2.63 -4.67 -4.31
N GLY A 119 -2.78 -5.39 -3.20
CA GLY A 119 -1.68 -5.63 -2.26
C GLY A 119 -1.13 -4.33 -1.67
N ASN A 120 0.19 -4.17 -1.69
CA ASN A 120 0.89 -2.95 -1.27
C ASN A 120 1.43 -2.20 -2.50
N TRP A 121 0.56 -1.46 -3.19
CA TRP A 121 0.92 -0.67 -4.38
C TRP A 121 1.91 0.47 -4.10
N GLU A 122 1.93 0.99 -2.85
CA GLU A 122 2.93 1.98 -2.43
C GLU A 122 4.34 1.37 -2.43
N LEU A 123 4.46 0.12 -1.96
CA LEU A 123 5.73 -0.60 -2.00
C LEU A 123 6.18 -0.89 -3.44
N LEU A 124 5.26 -1.12 -4.37
CA LEU A 124 5.57 -1.26 -5.80
C LEU A 124 6.25 0.00 -6.33
N GLY A 125 5.65 1.17 -6.07
CA GLY A 125 6.22 2.46 -6.47
C GLY A 125 7.61 2.70 -5.86
N ALA A 126 7.75 2.48 -4.56
CA ALA A 126 9.04 2.61 -3.87
C ALA A 126 10.09 1.64 -4.45
N THR A 127 9.69 0.41 -4.78
CA THR A 127 10.59 -0.60 -5.36
C THR A 127 11.12 -0.15 -6.72
N ILE A 128 10.25 0.30 -7.62
CA ILE A 128 10.64 0.79 -8.94
C ILE A 128 11.61 1.98 -8.84
N ALA A 129 11.29 2.94 -7.97
CA ALA A 129 12.15 4.10 -7.74
C ALA A 129 13.53 3.71 -7.19
N LEU A 130 13.59 2.76 -6.25
CA LEU A 130 14.85 2.27 -5.65
C LEU A 130 15.68 1.43 -6.63
N HIS A 131 15.06 0.85 -7.68
CA HIS A 131 15.78 0.23 -8.79
C HIS A 131 16.36 1.25 -9.78
N GLY A 132 16.17 2.55 -9.55
CA GLY A 132 16.77 3.62 -10.32
C GLY A 132 15.89 4.17 -11.44
N TYR A 133 14.64 3.78 -11.53
CA TYR A 133 13.67 4.32 -12.48
C TYR A 133 12.95 5.52 -11.86
N PRO A 134 13.16 6.76 -12.38
CA PRO A 134 12.45 7.93 -11.88
C PRO A 134 10.95 7.79 -12.15
N MET A 135 10.14 8.00 -11.12
CA MET A 135 8.69 7.84 -11.20
C MET A 135 7.96 9.17 -11.02
N LEU A 136 6.93 9.36 -11.83
CA LEU A 136 5.90 10.37 -11.64
C LEU A 136 4.57 9.66 -11.33
N SER A 137 3.95 9.98 -10.20
CA SER A 137 2.66 9.43 -9.83
C SER A 137 1.56 10.47 -10.02
N ILE A 138 0.49 10.10 -10.73
CA ILE A 138 -0.69 10.96 -10.88
C ILE A 138 -1.61 10.70 -9.70
N THR A 139 -1.75 11.69 -8.84
CA THR A 139 -2.59 11.57 -7.64
C THR A 139 -3.63 12.69 -7.59
N ARG A 140 -4.73 12.45 -6.86
CA ARG A 140 -5.69 13.50 -6.57
C ARG A 140 -5.07 14.52 -5.62
N LYS A 141 -5.26 15.82 -5.89
CA LYS A 141 -4.81 16.90 -5.00
C LYS A 141 -5.31 16.67 -3.57
N GLN A 142 -4.37 16.62 -2.63
CA GLN A 142 -4.68 16.51 -1.22
C GLN A 142 -5.21 17.84 -0.66
N ASN A 143 -6.31 17.76 0.08
CA ASN A 143 -6.88 18.93 0.76
C ASN A 143 -5.99 19.42 1.91
N ASN A 144 -5.20 18.53 2.50
CA ASN A 144 -4.25 18.85 3.55
C ASN A 144 -2.85 19.05 2.95
N LYS A 145 -2.42 20.31 2.87
CA LYS A 145 -1.12 20.71 2.31
C LYS A 145 0.08 20.05 3.03
N TYR A 146 -0.06 19.73 4.31
CA TYR A 146 1.03 19.14 5.09
C TYR A 146 1.15 17.63 4.88
N LEU A 147 0.08 16.94 4.54
CA LEU A 147 0.12 15.52 4.16
C LEU A 147 0.65 15.33 2.74
N SER A 148 0.46 16.32 1.86
CA SER A 148 1.03 16.30 0.51
C SER A 148 2.56 16.23 0.50
N LEU A 149 3.23 16.71 1.55
CA LEU A 149 4.69 16.69 1.68
C LEU A 149 5.25 15.31 2.11
N ILE A 150 4.41 14.36 2.51
CA ILE A 150 4.84 13.02 2.92
C ILE A 150 5.16 12.16 1.69
N HIS A 151 4.64 12.51 0.53
CA HIS A 151 4.81 11.79 -0.73
C HIS A 151 5.90 12.36 -1.65
N ILE A 152 6.68 13.30 -1.15
CA ILE A 152 7.79 13.89 -1.91
C ILE A 152 9.12 13.26 -1.49
#